data_232eb3293893db83db206de3ba0b0b7e
#
_entry.id   232eb3293893db83db206de3ba0b0b7e
#
_cell.length_a   1.000
_cell.length_b   1.000
_cell.length_c   1.000
_cell.angle_alpha   90.00
_cell.angle_beta   90.00
_cell.angle_gamma   90.00
#
_symmetry.space_group_name_H-M   'P 1'
#
loop_
_entity.id
_entity.type
_entity.pdbx_description
1 polymer ?
#
loop_
_entity_poly.entity_id
_entity_poly.type
_entity_poly.pdbx_seq_one_letter_code
_entity_poly.pdbx_strand_id
1 'polypeptide(L)'
;LELIPPTIATRLEELLQNAYAPYSNYPVSSRVVLDNGEIFVGTNQENAAFPSGMCAERVAVFAAQSAWPTTPISSIYIMTGETEREPAAPCGACRQVLHESEYRQKEPYNLYLLNRGDVLLRFKGVQDLLPLSFSLPTS
;
A
#
# COMPACT_ATOMS: atom_id res chain seq x y z
N LEU A 1 4.32 14.41 -13.19
CA LEU A 1 5.21 13.53 -12.41
C LEU A 1 5.63 14.27 -11.15
N GLU A 2 5.08 13.87 -10.01
CA GLU A 2 5.58 14.37 -8.73
C GLU A 2 6.80 13.58 -8.34
N LEU A 3 7.84 14.28 -7.90
CA LEU A 3 9.03 13.63 -7.37
C LEU A 3 8.77 13.22 -5.93
N ILE A 4 8.94 11.94 -5.64
CA ILE A 4 8.94 11.46 -4.27
C ILE A 4 10.23 11.94 -3.62
N PRO A 5 10.17 12.45 -2.37
CA PRO A 5 11.40 12.75 -1.66
C PRO A 5 12.33 11.55 -1.64
N PRO A 6 13.62 11.72 -1.95
CA PRO A 6 14.57 10.61 -2.01
C PRO A 6 14.61 9.76 -0.73
N THR A 7 14.36 10.39 0.41
CA THR A 7 14.32 9.69 1.71
C THR A 7 13.21 8.64 1.78
N ILE A 8 12.04 8.92 1.18
CA ILE A 8 10.92 7.96 1.15
C ILE A 8 11.26 6.80 0.23
N ALA A 9 11.76 7.08 -0.97
CA ALA A 9 12.12 6.05 -1.94
C ALA A 9 13.23 5.15 -1.38
N THR A 10 14.26 5.71 -0.77
CA THR A 10 15.36 4.96 -0.16
C THR A 10 14.85 4.04 0.94
N ARG A 11 13.98 4.55 1.81
CA ARG A 11 13.44 3.74 2.92
C ARG A 11 12.58 2.58 2.41
N LEU A 12 11.77 2.83 1.37
CA LEU A 12 10.96 1.78 0.76
C LEU A 12 11.83 0.70 0.11
N GLU A 13 12.92 1.12 -0.54
CA GLU A 13 13.86 0.17 -1.15
C GLU A 13 14.57 -0.68 -0.09
N GLU A 14 15.01 -0.08 1.01
CA GLU A 14 15.58 -0.82 2.14
C GLU A 14 14.60 -1.85 2.71
N LEU A 15 13.33 -1.46 2.84
CA LEU A 15 12.28 -2.33 3.37
C LEU A 15 12.04 -3.57 2.51
N LEU A 16 12.32 -3.51 1.20
CA LEU A 16 12.15 -4.68 0.33
C LEU A 16 12.92 -5.90 0.84
N GLN A 17 14.05 -5.69 1.51
CA GLN A 17 14.85 -6.77 2.08
C GLN A 17 14.17 -7.48 3.25
N ASN A 18 13.20 -6.85 3.87
CA ASN A 18 12.44 -7.43 4.99
C ASN A 18 11.25 -8.26 4.53
N ALA A 19 10.94 -8.26 3.23
CA ALA A 19 9.87 -9.07 2.69
C ALA A 19 10.22 -10.56 2.80
N TYR A 20 9.23 -11.38 3.13
CA TYR A 20 9.37 -12.82 3.10
C TYR A 20 8.61 -13.35 1.89
N ALA A 21 9.31 -13.54 0.78
CA ALA A 21 8.71 -13.90 -0.51
C ALA A 21 9.42 -15.11 -1.17
N PRO A 22 9.54 -16.26 -0.45
CA PRO A 22 10.28 -17.41 -0.97
C PRO A 22 9.56 -18.10 -2.13
N TYR A 23 8.25 -17.93 -2.27
CA TYR A 23 7.45 -18.60 -3.31
C TYR A 23 7.38 -17.78 -4.59
N SER A 24 7.15 -16.47 -4.48
CA SER A 24 7.00 -15.59 -5.65
C SER A 24 8.31 -14.95 -6.09
N ASN A 25 9.27 -14.80 -5.20
CA ASN A 25 10.47 -13.97 -5.41
C ASN A 25 10.11 -12.54 -5.81
N TYR A 26 8.98 -12.04 -5.31
CA TYR A 26 8.45 -10.73 -5.65
C TYR A 26 8.27 -9.88 -4.39
N PRO A 27 9.33 -9.20 -3.92
CA PRO A 27 9.26 -8.39 -2.72
C PRO A 27 8.48 -7.10 -2.98
N VAL A 28 7.69 -6.70 -1.99
CA VAL A 28 6.91 -5.46 -2.01
C VAL A 28 7.06 -4.79 -0.65
N SER A 29 7.16 -3.46 -0.66
CA SER A 29 7.14 -2.66 0.57
C SER A 29 6.05 -1.60 0.48
N SER A 30 5.54 -1.16 1.62
CA SER A 30 4.51 -0.15 1.69
C SER A 30 4.74 0.78 2.87
N ARG A 31 4.30 2.03 2.71
CA ARG A 31 4.36 3.06 3.72
C ARG A 31 3.01 3.77 3.78
N VAL A 32 2.42 3.80 4.97
CA VAL A 32 1.16 4.50 5.23
C VAL A 32 1.46 5.70 6.12
N VAL A 33 1.00 6.88 5.70
CA VAL A 33 1.14 8.12 6.46
C VAL A 33 -0.24 8.58 6.90
N LEU A 34 -0.39 8.81 8.20
CA LEU A 34 -1.63 9.31 8.78
C LEU A 34 -1.62 10.83 8.90
N ASP A 35 -2.81 11.42 9.03
CA ASP A 35 -2.97 12.88 9.17
C ASP A 35 -2.27 13.45 10.41
N ASN A 36 -2.05 12.61 11.44
CA ASN A 36 -1.33 13.03 12.65
C ASN A 36 0.20 12.93 12.51
N GLY A 37 0.70 12.56 11.34
CA GLY A 37 2.13 12.41 11.06
C GLY A 37 2.72 11.05 11.40
N GLU A 38 1.93 10.15 12.00
CA GLU A 38 2.38 8.78 12.27
C GLU A 38 2.57 8.00 10.98
N ILE A 39 3.59 7.15 10.96
CA ILE A 39 3.98 6.37 9.78
C ILE A 39 4.01 4.90 10.15
N PHE A 40 3.40 4.08 9.29
CA PHE A 40 3.42 2.63 9.41
C PHE A 40 3.96 2.02 8.14
N VAL A 41 4.76 0.97 8.28
CA VAL A 41 5.37 0.28 7.14
C VAL A 41 4.97 -1.17 7.12
N GLY A 42 5.04 -1.78 5.94
CA GLY A 42 4.75 -3.18 5.76
C GLY A 42 5.55 -3.77 4.60
N THR A 43 5.76 -5.06 4.65
CA THR A 43 6.34 -5.84 3.57
C THR A 43 5.49 -7.09 3.38
N ASN A 44 5.51 -7.68 2.18
CA ASN A 44 4.73 -8.90 1.98
C ASN A 44 5.35 -10.06 2.76
N GLN A 45 4.45 -10.86 3.34
CA GLN A 45 4.78 -12.00 4.19
C GLN A 45 4.05 -13.22 3.61
N GLU A 46 4.77 -14.04 2.87
CA GLU A 46 4.20 -15.24 2.26
C GLU A 46 4.14 -16.40 3.24
N ASN A 47 3.37 -17.42 2.90
CA ASN A 47 3.19 -18.58 3.74
C ASN A 47 2.95 -19.81 2.85
N ALA A 48 3.44 -20.97 3.26
CA ALA A 48 3.17 -22.22 2.57
C ALA A 48 1.66 -22.51 2.47
N ALA A 49 0.89 -22.10 3.47
CA ALA A 49 -0.55 -22.01 3.40
C ALA A 49 -0.91 -20.67 2.74
N PHE A 50 -1.00 -20.62 1.42
CA PHE A 50 -1.12 -19.40 0.65
C PHE A 50 -2.20 -18.43 1.15
N PRO A 51 -3.39 -18.87 1.59
CA PRO A 51 -4.37 -17.95 2.14
C PRO A 51 -3.92 -17.19 3.40
N SER A 52 -2.89 -17.71 4.10
CA SER A 52 -2.36 -17.07 5.32
C SER A 52 -1.33 -16.00 5.02
N GLY A 53 -0.87 -15.86 3.78
CA GLY A 53 0.03 -14.80 3.38
C GLY A 53 -0.64 -13.44 3.38
N MET A 54 0.17 -12.36 3.43
CA MET A 54 -0.35 -11.00 3.46
C MET A 54 0.48 -10.10 2.57
N CYS A 55 -0.20 -9.23 1.82
CA CYS A 55 0.45 -8.23 0.98
C CYS A 55 0.98 -7.06 1.83
N ALA A 56 2.02 -6.40 1.33
CA ALA A 56 2.70 -5.31 2.03
C ALA A 56 1.74 -4.18 2.43
N GLU A 57 0.89 -3.74 1.51
CA GLU A 57 -0.04 -2.64 1.77
C GLU A 57 -1.07 -2.99 2.83
N ARG A 58 -1.51 -4.25 2.89
CA ARG A 58 -2.45 -4.67 3.95
C ARG A 58 -1.76 -4.76 5.31
N VAL A 59 -0.51 -5.21 5.35
CA VAL A 59 0.27 -5.20 6.59
C VAL A 59 0.36 -3.78 7.14
N ALA A 60 0.72 -2.81 6.31
CA ALA A 60 0.86 -1.42 6.73
C ALA A 60 -0.49 -0.79 7.13
N VAL A 61 -1.53 -0.97 6.32
CA VAL A 61 -2.85 -0.38 6.57
C VAL A 61 -3.46 -0.95 7.85
N PHE A 62 -3.41 -2.26 8.04
CA PHE A 62 -3.98 -2.90 9.23
C PHE A 62 -3.25 -2.47 10.49
N ALA A 63 -1.92 -2.34 10.44
CA ALA A 63 -1.14 -1.84 11.56
C ALA A 63 -1.53 -0.40 11.91
N ALA A 64 -1.65 0.46 10.90
CA ALA A 64 -2.04 1.86 11.09
C ALA A 64 -3.44 1.98 11.71
N GLN A 65 -4.40 1.26 11.16
CA GLN A 65 -5.79 1.33 11.62
C GLN A 65 -6.00 0.64 12.97
N SER A 66 -5.18 -0.33 13.29
CA SER A 66 -5.20 -0.97 14.62
C SER A 66 -4.68 -0.03 15.70
N ALA A 67 -3.64 0.73 15.38
CA ALA A 67 -3.05 1.68 16.33
C ALA A 67 -3.85 2.99 16.41
N TRP A 68 -4.38 3.48 15.30
CA TRP A 68 -5.07 4.77 15.19
C TRP A 68 -6.38 4.61 14.39
N PRO A 69 -7.41 3.98 14.99
CA PRO A 69 -8.61 3.57 14.24
C PRO A 69 -9.47 4.72 13.69
N THR A 70 -9.34 5.93 14.23
CA THR A 70 -10.14 7.08 13.80
C THR A 70 -9.32 8.15 13.10
N THR A 71 -8.00 8.00 12.99
CA THR A 71 -7.14 8.96 12.31
C THR A 71 -7.11 8.66 10.82
N PRO A 72 -7.47 9.63 9.94
CA PRO A 72 -7.46 9.40 8.50
C PRO A 72 -6.07 9.11 7.95
N ILE A 73 -6.03 8.30 6.91
CA ILE A 73 -4.83 8.08 6.11
C ILE A 73 -4.70 9.23 5.12
N SER A 74 -3.54 9.85 5.03
CA SER A 74 -3.26 10.92 4.07
C SER A 74 -2.62 10.39 2.79
N SER A 75 -1.74 9.40 2.89
CA SER A 75 -1.07 8.82 1.72
C SER A 75 -0.62 7.39 1.97
N ILE A 76 -0.58 6.62 0.88
CA ILE A 76 -0.04 5.26 0.86
C ILE A 76 0.97 5.16 -0.30
N TYR A 77 2.14 4.62 0.00
CA TYR A 77 3.18 4.33 -0.98
C TYR A 77 3.36 2.83 -1.06
N ILE A 78 3.42 2.30 -2.28
CA ILE A 78 3.66 0.87 -2.54
C ILE A 78 4.80 0.76 -3.53
N MET A 79 5.89 0.08 -3.15
CA MET A 79 7.05 -0.13 -4.00
C MET A 79 7.22 -1.61 -4.30
N THR A 80 7.44 -1.92 -5.57
CA THR A 80 7.82 -3.27 -6.02
C THR A 80 9.30 -3.32 -6.35
N GLY A 81 9.87 -4.52 -6.32
CA GLY A 81 11.30 -4.70 -6.58
C GLY A 81 11.73 -4.58 -8.04
N GLU A 82 10.80 -4.33 -8.95
CA GLU A 82 11.10 -4.25 -10.38
C GLU A 82 11.78 -2.93 -10.76
N THR A 83 12.60 -2.96 -11.82
CA THR A 83 13.36 -1.80 -12.29
C THR A 83 12.98 -1.36 -13.70
N GLU A 84 12.43 -2.26 -14.51
CA GLU A 84 12.24 -2.02 -15.94
C GLU A 84 10.77 -1.98 -16.38
N ARG A 85 9.85 -2.29 -15.47
CA ARG A 85 8.43 -2.29 -15.75
C ARG A 85 7.74 -1.13 -15.08
N GLU A 86 6.54 -0.83 -15.54
CA GLU A 86 5.65 0.05 -14.79
C GLU A 86 5.40 -0.52 -13.39
N PRO A 87 5.19 0.34 -12.39
CA PRO A 87 4.84 -0.13 -11.05
C PRO A 87 3.62 -1.03 -11.08
N ALA A 88 3.67 -2.12 -10.33
CA ALA A 88 2.55 -3.03 -10.24
C ALA A 88 1.41 -2.41 -9.46
N ALA A 89 0.19 -2.62 -9.94
CA ALA A 89 -1.00 -2.22 -9.20
C ALA A 89 -1.27 -3.21 -8.06
N PRO A 90 -1.90 -2.76 -6.96
CA PRO A 90 -2.30 -3.67 -5.89
C PRO A 90 -3.28 -4.72 -6.39
N CYS A 91 -3.23 -5.92 -5.80
CA CYS A 91 -4.14 -7.00 -6.17
C CYS A 91 -5.59 -6.65 -5.83
N GLY A 92 -6.55 -7.44 -6.34
CA GLY A 92 -7.97 -7.17 -6.11
C GLY A 92 -8.35 -7.15 -4.63
N ALA A 93 -7.80 -8.07 -3.83
CA ALA A 93 -8.06 -8.10 -2.39
C ALA A 93 -7.53 -6.84 -1.69
N CYS A 94 -6.35 -6.37 -2.08
CA CYS A 94 -5.79 -5.12 -1.56
C CYS A 94 -6.63 -3.92 -1.98
N ARG A 95 -7.10 -3.87 -3.22
CA ARG A 95 -7.96 -2.78 -3.69
C ARG A 95 -9.25 -2.70 -2.87
N GLN A 96 -9.84 -3.83 -2.51
CA GLN A 96 -11.02 -3.87 -1.66
C GLN A 96 -10.71 -3.34 -0.26
N VAL A 97 -9.59 -3.73 0.33
CA VAL A 97 -9.17 -3.21 1.64
C VAL A 97 -8.91 -1.70 1.58
N LEU A 98 -8.21 -1.24 0.55
CA LEU A 98 -7.94 0.18 0.36
C LEU A 98 -9.23 0.98 0.15
N HIS A 99 -10.19 0.42 -0.58
CA HIS A 99 -11.51 1.03 -0.75
C HIS A 99 -12.24 1.18 0.59
N GLU A 100 -12.28 0.13 1.42
CA GLU A 100 -12.95 0.18 2.71
C GLU A 100 -12.32 1.22 3.63
N SER A 101 -10.98 1.35 3.60
CA SER A 101 -10.29 2.35 4.41
C SER A 101 -10.65 3.78 4.01
N GLU A 102 -10.82 4.07 2.70
CA GLU A 102 -11.33 5.37 2.25
C GLU A 102 -12.80 5.58 2.63
N TYR A 103 -13.60 4.53 2.49
CA TYR A 103 -15.02 4.58 2.83
C TYR A 103 -15.26 4.91 4.30
N ARG A 104 -14.47 4.30 5.21
CA ARG A 104 -14.63 4.56 6.65
C ARG A 104 -14.15 5.95 7.08
N GLN A 105 -13.18 6.54 6.38
CA GLN A 105 -12.73 7.91 6.67
C GLN A 105 -13.48 8.98 5.87
N LYS A 106 -14.29 8.59 4.89
CA LYS A 106 -15.15 9.45 4.06
C LYS A 106 -14.40 10.46 3.22
N GLU A 107 -13.14 10.23 2.95
CA GLU A 107 -12.33 11.06 2.05
C GLU A 107 -11.25 10.20 1.39
N PRO A 108 -10.89 10.53 0.13
CA PRO A 108 -9.80 9.81 -0.54
C PRO A 108 -8.45 10.21 0.03
N TYR A 109 -7.47 9.32 -0.17
CA TYR A 109 -6.07 9.62 0.10
C TYR A 109 -5.25 9.44 -1.17
N ASN A 110 -4.02 9.97 -1.16
CA ASN A 110 -3.12 9.80 -2.29
C ASN A 110 -2.50 8.41 -2.25
N LEU A 111 -2.54 7.72 -3.40
CA LEU A 111 -1.94 6.41 -3.55
C LEU A 111 -0.81 6.51 -4.57
N TYR A 112 0.39 6.10 -4.17
CA TYR A 112 1.59 6.16 -4.99
C TYR A 112 2.10 4.74 -5.24
N LEU A 113 2.25 4.40 -6.51
CA LEU A 113 2.82 3.12 -6.94
C LEU A 113 4.20 3.39 -7.53
N LEU A 114 5.22 2.72 -7.00
CA LEU A 114 6.60 2.93 -7.39
C LEU A 114 7.27 1.62 -7.79
N ASN A 115 8.26 1.74 -8.66
CA ASN A 115 9.25 0.67 -8.85
C ASN A 115 10.62 1.19 -8.42
N ARG A 116 11.65 0.35 -8.52
CA ARG A 116 13.03 0.75 -8.19
C ARG A 116 13.70 1.58 -9.29
N GLY A 117 13.06 1.73 -10.44
CA GLY A 117 13.57 2.44 -11.61
C GLY A 117 13.05 3.87 -11.76
N ASP A 118 12.66 4.53 -10.66
CA ASP A 118 12.20 5.91 -10.60
C ASP A 118 10.86 6.17 -11.33
N VAL A 119 10.11 5.14 -11.67
CA VAL A 119 8.76 5.32 -12.22
C VAL A 119 7.75 5.40 -11.08
N LEU A 120 6.92 6.41 -11.16
CA LEU A 120 5.87 6.69 -10.17
C LEU A 120 4.53 6.86 -10.86
N LEU A 121 3.51 6.18 -10.34
CA LEU A 121 2.11 6.42 -10.68
C LEU A 121 1.39 6.94 -9.45
N ARG A 122 0.63 8.02 -9.62
CA ARG A 122 -0.15 8.62 -8.55
C ARG A 122 -1.64 8.52 -8.85
N PHE A 123 -2.40 8.08 -7.86
CA PHE A 123 -3.86 8.03 -7.90
C PHE A 123 -4.44 8.86 -6.76
N LYS A 124 -5.46 9.65 -7.05
CA LYS A 124 -6.20 10.37 -6.02
C LYS A 124 -7.35 9.48 -5.54
N GLY A 125 -7.02 8.55 -4.64
CA GLY A 125 -7.96 7.57 -4.14
C GLY A 125 -7.92 6.25 -4.89
N VAL A 126 -8.79 5.33 -4.50
CA VAL A 126 -8.82 3.97 -5.04
C VAL A 126 -9.85 3.81 -6.15
N GLN A 127 -10.67 4.82 -6.39
CA GLN A 127 -11.79 4.73 -7.33
C GLN A 127 -11.36 4.31 -8.74
N ASP A 128 -10.24 4.83 -9.24
CA ASP A 128 -9.75 4.49 -10.57
C ASP A 128 -9.21 3.05 -10.66
N LEU A 129 -8.90 2.45 -9.51
CA LEU A 129 -8.41 1.07 -9.44
C LEU A 129 -9.52 0.08 -9.10
N LEU A 130 -10.67 0.57 -8.62
CA LEU A 130 -11.83 -0.25 -8.26
C LEU A 130 -13.12 0.54 -8.54
N PRO A 131 -13.46 0.75 -9.84
CA PRO A 131 -14.60 1.61 -10.21
C PRO A 131 -15.94 1.10 -9.71
N LEU A 132 -16.12 -0.22 -9.67
CA LEU A 132 -17.32 -0.86 -9.12
C LEU A 132 -16.91 -1.61 -7.86
N SER A 133 -17.06 -0.93 -6.73
CA SER A 133 -16.59 -1.45 -5.44
C SER A 133 -17.74 -2.06 -4.64
N PHE A 134 -17.39 -2.96 -3.74
CA PHE A 134 -18.34 -3.53 -2.79
C PHE A 134 -18.28 -2.74 -1.48
N SER A 135 -19.45 -2.33 -0.99
CA SER A 135 -19.59 -1.66 0.30
C SER A 135 -20.89 -2.10 0.97
N LEU A 136 -20.85 -2.09 2.30
CA LEU A 136 -22.06 -2.27 3.10
C LEU A 136 -22.34 -0.97 3.86
N PRO A 137 -23.62 -0.62 4.09
CA PRO A 137 -23.93 0.53 4.92
C PRO A 137 -23.34 0.36 6.32
N THR A 138 -22.72 1.43 6.83
CA THR A 138 -22.26 1.50 8.23
C THR A 138 -23.09 2.52 8.98
N SER A 139 -23.50 2.16 10.17
CA SER A 139 -24.30 3.05 11.01
C SER A 139 -23.43 4.12 11.67
#